data_2c064e260ee883ca5843d9919634df39
#
_entry.id   2c064e260ee883ca5843d9919634df39
#
_cell.length_a   1.000
_cell.length_b   1.000
_cell.length_c   1.000
_cell.angle_alpha   90.00
_cell.angle_beta   90.00
_cell.angle_gamma   90.00
#
_symmetry.space_group_name_H-M   'P 1'
#
loop_
_entity.id
_entity.type
_entity.pdbx_description
1 polymer ?
#
loop_
_entity_poly.entity_id
_entity_poly.type
_entity_poly.pdbx_seq_one_letter_code
_entity_poly.pdbx_strand_id
1 'polypeptide(L)'
;MNKIKFIYILIILSLIMFNTKLFSDESVYIIYKVNNQIITNKDVEKEQQYLISLNSRLKELDEARMLEVSKESALREKIKKIELEKYFNFETLELNVDIYLENFYKTLNLNNKNEFEQYLKENNISLNYIKSKIQIEVLWNQLIYDQY
;
A
#
# COMPACT_ATOMS: atom_id res chain seq x y z
N MET A 1 31.37 -1.33 -48.71
CA MET A 1 30.35 -1.70 -47.68
C MET A 1 28.99 -1.53 -48.34
N ASN A 2 28.22 -2.61 -48.54
CA ASN A 2 27.00 -2.58 -49.33
C ASN A 2 25.95 -1.64 -48.71
N LYS A 3 25.42 -0.71 -49.49
CA LYS A 3 24.37 0.26 -49.03
C LYS A 3 23.20 -0.44 -48.31
N ILE A 4 22.87 -1.65 -48.72
CA ILE A 4 21.85 -2.49 -48.09
C ILE A 4 22.21 -2.85 -46.63
N LYS A 5 23.45 -3.23 -46.33
CA LYS A 5 23.89 -3.54 -44.93
C LYS A 5 23.84 -2.30 -44.07
N PHE A 6 24.15 -1.13 -44.59
CA PHE A 6 24.07 0.13 -43.84
C PHE A 6 22.62 0.48 -43.47
N ILE A 7 21.67 0.24 -44.37
CA ILE A 7 20.22 0.45 -44.12
C ILE A 7 19.72 -0.49 -43.04
N TYR A 8 20.10 -1.77 -43.03
CA TYR A 8 19.72 -2.73 -41.98
C TYR A 8 20.28 -2.33 -40.61
N ILE A 9 21.51 -1.84 -40.54
CA ILE A 9 22.11 -1.35 -39.29
C ILE A 9 21.33 -0.13 -38.74
N LEU A 10 20.91 0.78 -39.61
CA LEU A 10 20.15 1.97 -39.25
C LEU A 10 18.74 1.62 -38.73
N ILE A 11 18.08 0.61 -39.33
CA ILE A 11 16.77 0.10 -38.90
C ILE A 11 16.91 -0.58 -37.51
N ILE A 12 17.95 -1.39 -37.28
CA ILE A 12 18.19 -2.06 -36.01
C ILE A 12 18.48 -1.02 -34.90
N LEU A 13 19.30 0.01 -35.24
CA LEU A 13 19.60 1.09 -34.30
C LEU A 13 18.36 1.91 -33.92
N SER A 14 17.45 2.16 -34.88
CA SER A 14 16.17 2.82 -34.66
C SER A 14 15.26 1.98 -33.74
N LEU A 15 15.18 0.66 -33.93
CA LEU A 15 14.39 -0.25 -33.10
C LEU A 15 14.89 -0.31 -31.62
N ILE A 16 16.20 -0.16 -31.42
CA ILE A 16 16.79 -0.15 -30.08
C ILE A 16 16.44 1.15 -29.33
N MET A 17 16.38 2.29 -30.06
CA MET A 17 16.02 3.59 -29.45
C MET A 17 14.55 3.69 -29.01
N PHE A 18 13.64 2.88 -29.59
CA PHE A 18 12.21 2.89 -29.21
C PHE A 18 11.87 2.10 -27.93
N ASN A 19 12.84 1.36 -27.36
CA ASN A 19 12.60 0.56 -26.16
C ASN A 19 13.08 1.20 -24.85
N THR A 20 13.44 2.48 -24.82
CA THR A 20 13.60 3.18 -23.56
C THR A 20 12.21 3.44 -22.98
N LYS A 21 11.72 2.51 -22.16
CA LYS A 21 10.67 2.86 -21.18
C LYS A 21 11.25 4.01 -20.36
N LEU A 22 10.74 5.22 -20.59
CA LEU A 22 10.89 6.29 -19.63
C LEU A 22 10.27 5.77 -18.33
N PHE A 23 11.12 5.32 -17.42
CA PHE A 23 10.74 5.20 -16.02
C PHE A 23 10.44 6.64 -15.60
N SER A 24 9.17 7.00 -15.63
CA SER A 24 8.71 8.18 -14.90
C SER A 24 8.96 7.84 -13.43
N ASP A 25 10.04 8.37 -12.90
CA ASP A 25 10.29 8.35 -11.47
C ASP A 25 9.25 9.30 -10.86
N GLU A 26 8.10 8.73 -10.46
CA GLU A 26 7.05 9.51 -9.83
C GLU A 26 7.64 10.13 -8.58
N SER A 27 7.80 11.44 -8.61
CA SER A 27 8.38 12.20 -7.51
C SER A 27 7.60 11.95 -6.21
N VAL A 28 8.32 11.64 -5.15
CA VAL A 28 7.74 11.52 -3.81
C VAL A 28 7.55 12.93 -3.25
N TYR A 29 6.33 13.25 -2.83
CA TYR A 29 6.01 14.53 -2.20
C TYR A 29 5.13 14.34 -0.97
N ILE A 30 5.18 15.33 -0.06
CA ILE A 30 4.46 15.30 1.20
C ILE A 30 3.01 15.74 0.97
N ILE A 31 2.05 14.91 1.40
CA ILE A 31 0.62 15.23 1.43
C ILE A 31 0.24 15.88 2.75
N TYR A 32 0.66 15.25 3.88
CA TYR A 32 0.40 15.74 5.22
C TYR A 32 1.65 15.69 6.09
N LYS A 33 1.71 16.60 7.05
CA LYS A 33 2.65 16.55 8.17
C LYS A 33 1.85 16.51 9.47
N VAL A 34 2.06 15.48 10.27
CA VAL A 34 1.39 15.29 11.57
C VAL A 34 2.48 15.18 12.62
N ASN A 35 2.64 16.19 13.46
CA ASN A 35 3.78 16.34 14.37
C ASN A 35 5.12 16.24 13.61
N ASN A 36 5.95 15.27 13.96
CA ASN A 36 7.25 15.02 13.30
C ASN A 36 7.17 13.93 12.23
N GLN A 37 5.99 13.39 11.95
CA GLN A 37 5.78 12.36 10.94
C GLN A 37 5.13 12.94 9.68
N ILE A 38 5.41 12.34 8.54
CA ILE A 38 4.87 12.75 7.25
C ILE A 38 4.01 11.65 6.65
N ILE A 39 3.10 12.03 5.76
CA ILE A 39 2.36 11.16 4.86
C ILE A 39 2.68 11.64 3.45
N THR A 40 3.19 10.74 2.62
CA THR A 40 3.56 11.01 1.24
C THR A 40 2.48 10.55 0.26
N ASN A 41 2.59 10.96 -1.01
CA ASN A 41 1.75 10.40 -2.07
C ASN A 41 1.88 8.88 -2.16
N LYS A 42 3.06 8.30 -1.91
CA LYS A 42 3.27 6.85 -1.92
C LYS A 42 2.55 6.13 -0.77
N ASP A 43 2.42 6.77 0.38
CA ASP A 43 1.61 6.24 1.49
C ASP A 43 0.13 6.23 1.12
N VAL A 44 -0.36 7.30 0.48
CA VAL A 44 -1.75 7.41 0.01
C VAL A 44 -2.05 6.39 -1.10
N GLU A 45 -1.13 6.16 -2.03
CA GLU A 45 -1.27 5.12 -3.07
C GLU A 45 -1.38 3.71 -2.46
N LYS A 46 -0.54 3.38 -1.48
CA LYS A 46 -0.62 2.10 -0.76
C LYS A 46 -1.94 1.95 -0.01
N GLU A 47 -2.40 3.04 0.62
CA GLU A 47 -3.69 3.07 1.30
C GLU A 47 -4.84 2.85 0.32
N GLN A 48 -4.80 3.48 -0.85
CA GLN A 48 -5.78 3.28 -1.91
C GLN A 48 -5.85 1.82 -2.37
N GLN A 49 -4.71 1.19 -2.61
CA GLN A 49 -4.64 -0.23 -2.99
C GLN A 49 -5.26 -1.11 -1.90
N TYR A 50 -4.94 -0.83 -0.64
CA TYR A 50 -5.50 -1.53 0.51
C TYR A 50 -7.03 -1.38 0.58
N LEU A 51 -7.55 -0.17 0.51
CA LEU A 51 -8.99 0.09 0.57
C LEU A 51 -9.76 -0.61 -0.57
N ILE A 52 -9.23 -0.55 -1.78
CA ILE A 52 -9.81 -1.22 -2.95
C ILE A 52 -9.79 -2.75 -2.78
N SER A 53 -8.74 -3.30 -2.16
CA SER A 53 -8.68 -4.73 -1.89
C SER A 53 -9.72 -5.18 -0.87
N LEU A 54 -10.06 -4.36 0.11
CA LEU A 54 -11.12 -4.66 1.06
C LEU A 54 -12.51 -4.53 0.45
N ASN A 55 -12.69 -3.59 -0.45
CA ASN A 55 -13.98 -3.31 -1.09
C ASN A 55 -13.79 -2.90 -2.55
N SER A 56 -13.98 -3.84 -3.44
CA SER A 56 -13.83 -3.63 -4.89
C SER A 56 -14.78 -2.57 -5.47
N ARG A 57 -15.91 -2.27 -4.81
CA ARG A 57 -16.83 -1.20 -5.23
C ARG A 57 -16.18 0.18 -5.18
N LEU A 58 -15.12 0.36 -4.42
CA LEU A 58 -14.36 1.62 -4.40
C LEU A 58 -13.71 1.95 -5.75
N LYS A 59 -13.57 0.98 -6.65
CA LYS A 59 -13.13 1.20 -8.04
C LYS A 59 -14.16 1.98 -8.87
N GLU A 60 -15.41 2.05 -8.43
CA GLU A 60 -16.48 2.78 -9.11
C GLU A 60 -16.46 4.29 -8.80
N LEU A 61 -15.70 4.69 -7.77
CA LEU A 61 -15.50 6.10 -7.45
C LEU A 61 -14.64 6.77 -8.52
N ASP A 62 -14.93 8.05 -8.78
CA ASP A 62 -14.02 8.87 -9.57
C ASP A 62 -12.67 9.05 -8.87
N GLU A 63 -11.63 9.38 -9.63
CA GLU A 63 -10.26 9.48 -9.16
C GLU A 63 -10.12 10.49 -8.00
N ALA A 64 -10.77 11.64 -8.10
CA ALA A 64 -10.69 12.70 -7.10
C ALA A 64 -11.28 12.24 -5.76
N ARG A 65 -12.45 11.57 -5.81
CA ARG A 65 -13.11 11.04 -4.62
C ARG A 65 -12.34 9.89 -3.99
N MET A 66 -11.81 8.98 -4.83
CA MET A 66 -10.98 7.87 -4.34
C MET A 66 -9.71 8.39 -3.66
N LEU A 67 -9.06 9.41 -4.25
CA LEU A 67 -7.87 10.04 -3.67
C LEU A 67 -8.20 10.69 -2.31
N GLU A 68 -9.34 11.38 -2.20
CA GLU A 68 -9.78 12.00 -0.95
C GLU A 68 -9.99 10.95 0.16
N VAL A 69 -10.75 9.88 -0.14
CA VAL A 69 -10.99 8.77 0.80
C VAL A 69 -9.68 8.14 1.25
N SER A 70 -8.72 7.94 0.34
CA SER A 70 -7.42 7.37 0.65
C SER A 70 -6.56 8.28 1.53
N LYS A 71 -6.59 9.59 1.28
CA LYS A 71 -5.89 10.60 2.11
C LYS A 71 -6.45 10.63 3.53
N GLU A 72 -7.78 10.64 3.67
CA GLU A 72 -8.43 10.65 4.98
C GLU A 72 -8.14 9.37 5.77
N SER A 73 -8.15 8.21 5.09
CA SER A 73 -7.85 6.93 5.72
C SER A 73 -6.40 6.88 6.20
N ALA A 74 -5.44 7.25 5.34
CA ALA A 74 -4.03 7.31 5.69
C ALA A 74 -3.77 8.28 6.86
N LEU A 75 -4.46 9.43 6.87
CA LEU A 75 -4.34 10.41 7.96
C LEU A 75 -4.86 9.85 9.29
N ARG A 76 -6.05 9.24 9.30
CA ARG A 76 -6.62 8.62 10.51
C ARG A 76 -5.72 7.55 11.09
N GLU A 77 -5.18 6.68 10.24
CA GLU A 77 -4.26 5.65 10.69
C GLU A 77 -2.97 6.21 11.25
N LYS A 78 -2.40 7.23 10.60
CA LYS A 78 -1.21 7.91 11.11
C LYS A 78 -1.46 8.52 12.50
N ILE A 79 -2.62 9.16 12.69
CA ILE A 79 -3.01 9.74 13.99
C ILE A 79 -3.15 8.64 15.05
N LYS A 80 -3.84 7.53 14.74
CA LYS A 80 -3.93 6.38 15.64
C LYS A 80 -2.54 5.88 16.05
N LYS A 81 -1.66 5.68 15.08
CA LYS A 81 -0.30 5.18 15.32
C LYS A 81 0.48 6.13 16.24
N ILE A 82 0.46 7.44 15.96
CA ILE A 82 1.13 8.44 16.80
C ILE A 82 0.59 8.42 18.24
N GLU A 83 -0.71 8.25 18.41
CA GLU A 83 -1.30 8.15 19.75
C GLU A 83 -0.86 6.87 20.45
N LEU A 84 -0.88 5.74 19.76
CA LEU A 84 -0.45 4.44 20.30
C LEU A 84 1.03 4.42 20.68
N GLU A 85 1.90 5.14 19.96
CA GLU A 85 3.35 5.25 20.27
C GLU A 85 3.63 5.88 21.62
N LYS A 86 2.66 6.52 22.26
CA LYS A 86 2.77 7.04 23.64
C LYS A 86 2.66 5.93 24.70
N TYR A 87 2.00 4.83 24.36
CA TYR A 87 1.66 3.75 25.29
C TYR A 87 2.37 2.44 24.95
N PHE A 88 2.71 2.22 23.68
CA PHE A 88 3.28 0.98 23.17
C PHE A 88 4.58 1.24 22.42
N ASN A 89 5.59 0.42 22.66
CA ASN A 89 6.81 0.42 21.84
C ASN A 89 6.64 -0.60 20.70
N PHE A 90 6.40 -0.13 19.51
CA PHE A 90 6.18 -0.96 18.31
C PHE A 90 7.40 -1.80 17.90
N GLU A 91 8.62 -1.42 18.32
CA GLU A 91 9.85 -2.15 17.99
C GLU A 91 10.02 -3.41 18.84
N THR A 92 9.54 -3.36 20.10
CA THR A 92 9.70 -4.45 21.07
C THR A 92 8.41 -5.21 21.34
N LEU A 93 7.31 -4.78 20.75
CA LEU A 93 6.00 -5.35 21.00
C LEU A 93 5.83 -6.71 20.27
N GLU A 94 5.78 -7.77 21.05
CA GLU A 94 5.42 -9.10 20.57
C GLU A 94 3.90 -9.29 20.56
N LEU A 95 3.23 -8.84 19.51
CA LEU A 95 1.83 -9.14 19.28
C LEU A 95 1.70 -10.35 18.34
N ASN A 96 1.01 -11.41 18.78
CA ASN A 96 0.68 -12.51 17.89
C ASN A 96 -0.42 -12.07 16.91
N VAL A 97 0.00 -11.49 15.79
CA VAL A 97 -0.90 -10.97 14.76
C VAL A 97 -1.53 -12.10 13.94
N ASP A 98 -1.01 -13.34 14.01
CA ASP A 98 -1.42 -14.41 13.10
C ASP A 98 -2.88 -14.86 13.33
N ILE A 99 -3.38 -14.80 14.58
CA ILE A 99 -4.80 -15.09 14.89
C ILE A 99 -5.72 -14.04 14.24
N TYR A 100 -5.34 -12.78 14.33
CA TYR A 100 -6.10 -11.68 13.72
C TYR A 100 -6.02 -11.70 12.20
N LEU A 101 -4.87 -12.13 11.66
CA LEU A 101 -4.66 -12.29 10.23
C LEU A 101 -5.59 -13.37 9.65
N GLU A 102 -5.78 -14.49 10.38
CA GLU A 102 -6.73 -15.53 9.98
C GLU A 102 -8.16 -15.00 9.90
N ASN A 103 -8.59 -14.26 10.92
CA ASN A 103 -9.90 -13.62 10.91
C ASN A 103 -10.02 -12.61 9.76
N PHE A 104 -8.96 -11.84 9.48
CA PHE A 104 -8.93 -10.86 8.41
C PHE A 104 -9.14 -11.51 7.04
N TYR A 105 -8.39 -12.54 6.65
CA TYR A 105 -8.57 -13.13 5.34
C TYR A 105 -9.90 -13.89 5.18
N LYS A 106 -10.48 -14.39 6.27
CA LYS A 106 -11.84 -14.96 6.26
C LYS A 106 -12.90 -13.89 5.91
N THR A 107 -12.71 -12.63 6.32
CA THR A 107 -13.62 -11.54 5.92
C THR A 107 -13.59 -11.24 4.42
N LEU A 108 -12.50 -11.62 3.76
CA LEU A 108 -12.33 -11.53 2.31
C LEU A 108 -12.85 -12.79 1.57
N ASN A 109 -13.51 -13.74 2.28
CA ASN A 109 -13.95 -15.04 1.79
C ASN A 109 -12.80 -15.94 1.28
N LEU A 110 -11.61 -15.81 1.86
CA LEU A 110 -10.46 -16.63 1.56
C LEU A 110 -10.34 -17.76 2.61
N ASN A 111 -10.04 -18.98 2.16
CA ASN A 111 -10.16 -20.17 3.02
C ASN A 111 -8.86 -20.51 3.75
N ASN A 112 -7.73 -20.07 3.22
CA ASN A 112 -6.42 -20.42 3.77
C ASN A 112 -5.37 -19.36 3.46
N LYS A 113 -4.21 -19.50 4.12
CA LYS A 113 -3.09 -18.59 4.00
C LYS A 113 -2.53 -18.49 2.57
N ASN A 114 -2.52 -19.58 1.82
CA ASN A 114 -1.97 -19.57 0.46
C ASN A 114 -2.85 -18.75 -0.48
N GLU A 115 -4.17 -18.90 -0.40
CA GLU A 115 -5.12 -18.06 -1.14
C GLU A 115 -4.94 -16.58 -0.77
N PHE A 116 -4.72 -16.31 0.51
CA PHE A 116 -4.49 -14.95 0.98
C PHE A 116 -3.17 -14.35 0.45
N GLU A 117 -2.07 -15.09 0.48
CA GLU A 117 -0.79 -14.63 -0.07
C GLU A 117 -0.88 -14.37 -1.58
N GLN A 118 -1.59 -15.23 -2.31
CA GLN A 118 -1.86 -15.00 -3.73
C GLN A 118 -2.69 -13.74 -3.95
N TYR A 119 -3.75 -13.56 -3.18
CA TYR A 119 -4.61 -12.38 -3.21
C TYR A 119 -3.83 -11.09 -2.97
N LEU A 120 -2.94 -11.07 -1.97
CA LEU A 120 -2.08 -9.92 -1.69
C LEU A 120 -1.16 -9.60 -2.87
N LYS A 121 -0.57 -10.63 -3.49
CA LYS A 121 0.31 -10.47 -4.66
C LYS A 121 -0.45 -9.89 -5.86
N GLU A 122 -1.66 -10.37 -6.14
CA GLU A 122 -2.51 -9.88 -7.23
C GLU A 122 -2.94 -8.42 -7.04
N ASN A 123 -3.07 -7.98 -5.78
CA ASN A 123 -3.41 -6.60 -5.43
C ASN A 123 -2.20 -5.70 -5.12
N ASN A 124 -0.96 -6.19 -5.31
CA ASN A 124 0.30 -5.48 -5.01
C ASN A 124 0.41 -4.99 -3.57
N ILE A 125 -0.09 -5.77 -2.61
CA ILE A 125 -0.06 -5.45 -1.18
C ILE A 125 0.93 -6.37 -0.47
N SER A 126 1.79 -5.82 0.38
CA SER A 126 2.69 -6.64 1.18
C SER A 126 2.00 -7.19 2.44
N LEU A 127 2.34 -8.42 2.81
CA LEU A 127 1.87 -9.03 4.04
C LEU A 127 2.23 -8.19 5.28
N ASN A 128 3.43 -7.60 5.30
CA ASN A 128 3.86 -6.74 6.41
C ASN A 128 2.98 -5.49 6.53
N TYR A 129 2.50 -4.94 5.42
CA TYR A 129 1.58 -3.81 5.46
C TYR A 129 0.25 -4.20 6.13
N ILE A 130 -0.32 -5.35 5.77
CA ILE A 130 -1.54 -5.87 6.42
C ILE A 130 -1.30 -6.13 7.91
N LYS A 131 -0.18 -6.77 8.26
CA LYS A 131 0.16 -7.03 9.67
C LYS A 131 0.26 -5.73 10.48
N SER A 132 0.87 -4.68 9.92
CA SER A 132 0.94 -3.36 10.54
C SER A 132 -0.44 -2.73 10.75
N LYS A 133 -1.33 -2.84 9.74
CA LYS A 133 -2.73 -2.37 9.85
C LYS A 133 -3.47 -3.08 10.97
N ILE A 134 -3.41 -4.40 11.01
CA ILE A 134 -4.05 -5.22 12.05
C ILE A 134 -3.50 -4.86 13.43
N GLN A 135 -2.18 -4.71 13.56
CA GLN A 135 -1.55 -4.34 14.81
C GLN A 135 -2.07 -3.01 15.34
N ILE A 136 -2.14 -1.98 14.49
CA ILE A 136 -2.68 -0.66 14.86
C ILE A 136 -4.14 -0.78 15.32
N GLU A 137 -4.98 -1.51 14.59
CA GLU A 137 -6.39 -1.66 14.97
C GLU A 137 -6.58 -2.45 16.27
N VAL A 138 -5.82 -3.53 16.48
CA VAL A 138 -5.89 -4.32 17.72
C VAL A 138 -5.48 -3.48 18.92
N LEU A 139 -4.35 -2.79 18.82
CA LEU A 139 -3.86 -1.93 19.91
C LEU A 139 -4.77 -0.73 20.15
N TRP A 140 -5.36 -0.18 19.09
CA TRP A 140 -6.32 0.92 19.22
C TRP A 140 -7.57 0.47 19.97
N ASN A 141 -8.12 -0.68 19.63
CA ASN A 141 -9.27 -1.25 20.32
C ASN A 141 -8.95 -1.56 21.81
N GLN A 142 -7.75 -2.10 22.07
CA GLN A 142 -7.29 -2.32 23.44
C GLN A 142 -7.18 -1.01 24.23
N LEU A 143 -6.54 0.01 23.68
CA LEU A 143 -6.40 1.32 24.31
C LEU A 143 -7.76 1.95 24.65
N ILE A 144 -8.71 1.88 23.71
CA ILE A 144 -10.08 2.39 23.94
C ILE A 144 -10.76 1.61 25.06
N TYR A 145 -10.67 0.27 25.05
CA TYR A 145 -11.27 -0.58 26.09
C TYR A 145 -10.67 -0.32 27.49
N ASP A 146 -9.37 -0.06 27.56
CA ASP A 146 -8.66 0.17 28.85
C ASP A 146 -8.95 1.58 29.43
N GLN A 147 -9.40 2.53 28.59
CA GLN A 147 -9.64 3.91 29.00
C GLN A 147 -11.12 4.25 29.26
N TYR A 148 -12.05 3.47 28.72
CA TYR A 148 -13.49 3.70 28.78
C TYR A 148 -14.27 2.45 29.20
#